data_e907c4f10c06c252d99f53d9c9b000fa
#
_entry.id   e907c4f10c06c252d99f53d9c9b000fa
#
_cell.length_a   1.000
_cell.length_b   1.000
_cell.length_c   1.000
_cell.angle_alpha   90.00
_cell.angle_beta   90.00
_cell.angle_gamma   90.00
#
_symmetry.space_group_name_H-M   'P 1'
#
loop_
_entity.id
_entity.type
_entity.pdbx_description
1 polymer ?
#
loop_
_entity_poly.entity_id
_entity_poly.type
_entity_poly.pdbx_seq_one_letter_code
_entity_poly.pdbx_strand_id
1 'polypeptide(L)'
;EQGDLNIALHGLHGDAPHLVLAPNGVGDCLQTTRWAVMLAEQLQAPAIVLSDQFLGQARAAIDAPADPPLAGERARAAAGVADYRRYALTPSGVSPMAIPGTPGGAYTADGLEHGERGTPSSQAADHVAQMAKRRSKLELHDYGELWADVDGAGELAVVTFGSCTGPLREALSQLAGTAPAMRL
;
A
#
# COMPACT_ATOMS: atom_id res chain seq x y z
N GLU A 1 -1.33 23.57 -6.89
CA GLU A 1 -0.16 23.07 -6.15
C GLU A 1 0.06 21.60 -6.44
N GLN A 2 1.32 21.19 -6.56
CA GLN A 2 1.70 19.83 -6.99
C GLN A 2 2.47 19.10 -5.87
N GLY A 3 2.05 19.30 -4.62
CA GLY A 3 2.72 18.76 -3.44
C GLY A 3 2.16 17.43 -2.93
N ASP A 4 1.07 16.93 -3.50
CA ASP A 4 0.29 15.83 -2.92
C ASP A 4 1.09 14.52 -2.78
N LEU A 5 1.96 14.21 -3.74
CA LEU A 5 2.83 13.03 -3.64
C LEU A 5 3.76 13.13 -2.43
N ASN A 6 4.40 14.29 -2.22
CA ASN A 6 5.28 14.50 -1.09
C ASN A 6 4.52 14.47 0.23
N ILE A 7 3.31 15.04 0.26
CA ILE A 7 2.42 14.97 1.42
C ILE A 7 2.03 13.53 1.71
N ALA A 8 1.64 12.76 0.69
CA ALA A 8 1.28 11.36 0.85
C ALA A 8 2.45 10.50 1.33
N LEU A 9 3.67 10.72 0.82
CA LEU A 9 4.83 9.92 1.19
C LEU A 9 5.46 10.36 2.53
N HIS A 10 5.47 11.64 2.86
CA HIS A 10 6.27 12.20 3.95
C HIS A 10 5.50 13.08 4.92
N GLY A 11 4.25 13.45 4.62
CA GLY A 11 3.46 14.39 5.40
C GLY A 11 2.62 13.78 6.50
N LEU A 12 2.58 12.46 6.64
CA LEU A 12 1.84 11.81 7.71
C LEU A 12 2.57 11.94 9.05
N HIS A 13 1.78 12.02 10.10
CA HIS A 13 2.30 12.05 11.46
C HIS A 13 2.87 10.69 11.85
N GLY A 14 4.06 10.69 12.45
CA GLY A 14 4.76 9.47 12.86
C GLY A 14 5.70 8.90 11.79
N ASP A 15 6.50 7.94 12.18
CA ASP A 15 7.63 7.40 11.40
C ASP A 15 7.29 6.10 10.65
N ALA A 16 6.08 5.57 10.87
CA ALA A 16 5.70 4.28 10.29
C ALA A 16 5.46 4.39 8.77
N PRO A 17 6.01 3.49 7.97
CA PRO A 17 5.73 3.45 6.55
C PRO A 17 4.28 3.05 6.27
N HIS A 18 3.76 3.49 5.13
CA HIS A 18 2.41 3.22 4.66
C HIS A 18 2.41 3.01 3.15
N LEU A 19 1.26 2.66 2.60
CA LEU A 19 1.10 2.38 1.18
C LEU A 19 0.62 3.64 0.46
N VAL A 20 1.24 3.94 -0.69
CA VAL A 20 0.79 5.00 -1.61
C VAL A 20 0.65 4.39 -2.99
N LEU A 21 -0.55 4.44 -3.54
CA LEU A 21 -0.89 3.88 -4.84
C LEU A 21 -1.46 4.96 -5.75
N ALA A 22 -1.32 4.80 -7.05
CA ALA A 22 -1.96 5.69 -8.01
C ALA A 22 -2.40 4.91 -9.25
N PRO A 23 -3.63 5.13 -9.75
CA PRO A 23 -4.07 4.53 -11.01
C PRO A 23 -3.37 5.16 -12.20
N ASN A 24 -3.17 4.39 -13.27
CA ASN A 24 -2.56 4.82 -14.51
C ASN A 24 -3.59 5.32 -15.56
N GLY A 25 -4.87 5.19 -15.30
CA GLY A 25 -5.95 5.62 -16.18
C GLY A 25 -7.32 5.37 -15.59
N VAL A 26 -8.37 5.80 -16.29
CA VAL A 26 -9.77 5.68 -15.82
C VAL A 26 -10.14 4.21 -15.57
N GLY A 27 -9.76 3.31 -16.48
CA GLY A 27 -10.04 1.88 -16.34
C GLY A 27 -9.34 1.22 -15.15
N ASP A 28 -8.20 1.75 -14.76
CA ASP A 28 -7.39 1.22 -13.66
C ASP A 28 -7.86 1.70 -12.27
N CYS A 29 -8.66 2.77 -12.21
CA CYS A 29 -9.11 3.33 -10.91
C CYS A 29 -9.80 2.30 -10.01
N LEU A 30 -10.64 1.44 -10.58
CA LEU A 30 -11.34 0.41 -9.82
C LEU A 30 -10.37 -0.64 -9.27
N GLN A 31 -9.47 -1.12 -10.12
CA GLN A 31 -8.49 -2.15 -9.76
C GLN A 31 -7.52 -1.64 -8.68
N THR A 32 -6.96 -0.45 -8.87
CA THR A 32 -6.08 0.19 -7.89
C THR A 32 -6.77 0.37 -6.54
N THR A 33 -8.04 0.83 -6.54
CA THR A 33 -8.79 1.02 -5.29
C THR A 33 -9.07 -0.31 -4.58
N ARG A 34 -9.50 -1.34 -5.32
CA ARG A 34 -9.73 -2.69 -4.76
C ARG A 34 -8.43 -3.26 -4.17
N TRP A 35 -7.31 -3.10 -4.88
CA TRP A 35 -6.01 -3.56 -4.43
C TRP A 35 -5.54 -2.80 -3.18
N ALA A 36 -5.74 -1.48 -3.11
CA ALA A 36 -5.45 -0.68 -1.93
C ALA A 36 -6.20 -1.19 -0.69
N VAL A 37 -7.50 -1.51 -0.83
CA VAL A 37 -8.30 -2.07 0.27
C VAL A 37 -7.77 -3.45 0.68
N MET A 38 -7.47 -4.31 -0.29
CA MET A 38 -6.90 -5.63 -0.02
C MET A 38 -5.58 -5.53 0.75
N LEU A 39 -4.65 -4.71 0.28
CA LEU A 39 -3.37 -4.51 0.96
C LEU A 39 -3.53 -3.90 2.36
N ALA A 40 -4.42 -2.92 2.52
CA ALA A 40 -4.69 -2.32 3.82
C ALA A 40 -5.21 -3.34 4.83
N GLU A 41 -6.05 -4.27 4.41
CA GLU A 41 -6.56 -5.35 5.26
C GLU A 41 -5.47 -6.41 5.56
N GLN A 42 -4.77 -6.88 4.54
CA GLN A 42 -3.73 -7.91 4.70
C GLN A 42 -2.56 -7.42 5.54
N LEU A 43 -2.07 -6.23 5.24
CA LEU A 43 -0.89 -5.66 5.91
C LEU A 43 -1.23 -4.86 7.17
N GLN A 44 -2.53 -4.63 7.43
CA GLN A 44 -2.97 -3.80 8.55
C GLN A 44 -2.18 -2.47 8.57
N ALA A 45 -2.16 -1.78 7.44
CA ALA A 45 -1.48 -0.52 7.22
C ALA A 45 -2.38 0.46 6.47
N PRO A 46 -2.25 1.77 6.68
CA PRO A 46 -2.94 2.75 5.85
C PRO A 46 -2.53 2.61 4.39
N ALA A 47 -3.50 2.77 3.48
CA ALA A 47 -3.27 2.87 2.05
C ALA A 47 -3.89 4.17 1.53
N ILE A 48 -3.08 4.97 0.85
CA ILE A 48 -3.48 6.23 0.24
C ILE A 48 -3.53 6.00 -1.26
N VAL A 49 -4.66 6.33 -1.88
CA VAL A 49 -4.79 6.33 -3.35
C VAL A 49 -4.74 7.76 -3.84
N LEU A 50 -3.70 8.06 -4.62
CA LEU A 50 -3.56 9.34 -5.30
C LEU A 50 -4.29 9.28 -6.63
N SER A 51 -5.15 10.25 -6.88
CA SER A 51 -5.82 10.46 -8.16
C SER A 51 -5.67 11.92 -8.57
N ASP A 52 -5.94 12.21 -9.82
CA ASP A 52 -5.91 13.59 -10.32
C ASP A 52 -7.28 14.04 -10.85
N GLN A 53 -7.39 15.34 -11.10
CA GLN A 53 -8.64 15.94 -11.56
C GLN A 53 -9.08 15.39 -12.91
N PHE A 54 -8.14 15.08 -13.80
CA PHE A 54 -8.47 14.51 -15.11
C PHE A 54 -9.13 13.14 -14.94
N LEU A 55 -8.53 12.25 -14.17
CA LEU A 55 -9.13 10.93 -13.89
C LEU A 55 -10.49 11.03 -13.20
N GLY A 56 -10.64 11.99 -12.28
CA GLY A 56 -11.89 12.23 -11.55
C GLY A 56 -13.03 12.75 -12.45
N GLN A 57 -12.73 13.41 -13.55
CA GLN A 57 -13.72 13.98 -14.48
C GLN A 57 -13.85 13.19 -15.79
N ALA A 58 -12.88 12.38 -16.15
CA ALA A 58 -12.87 11.63 -17.38
C ALA A 58 -13.87 10.47 -17.35
N ARG A 59 -14.26 10.05 -18.55
CA ARG A 59 -15.09 8.87 -18.80
C ARG A 59 -14.45 8.03 -19.87
N ALA A 60 -14.42 6.74 -19.71
CA ALA A 60 -13.95 5.80 -20.71
C ALA A 60 -14.91 4.62 -20.81
N ALA A 61 -15.08 4.10 -22.02
CA ALA A 61 -15.68 2.79 -22.20
C ALA A 61 -14.61 1.75 -21.88
N ILE A 62 -14.93 0.87 -20.96
CA ILE A 62 -14.05 -0.23 -20.55
C ILE A 62 -14.83 -1.54 -20.62
N ASP A 63 -14.15 -2.63 -20.81
CA ASP A 63 -14.76 -3.94 -20.63
C ASP A 63 -15.20 -4.10 -19.17
N ALA A 64 -16.24 -4.89 -18.95
CA ALA A 64 -16.67 -5.19 -17.59
C ALA A 64 -15.47 -5.76 -16.81
N PRO A 65 -15.10 -5.14 -15.69
CA PRO A 65 -13.95 -5.62 -14.94
C PRO A 65 -14.19 -7.08 -14.57
N ALA A 66 -13.19 -7.92 -14.85
CA ALA A 66 -13.18 -9.26 -14.29
C ALA A 66 -13.43 -9.14 -12.78
N ASP A 67 -14.22 -10.03 -12.24
CA ASP A 67 -14.46 -10.09 -10.78
C ASP A 67 -13.47 -11.05 -10.11
N PRO A 68 -12.16 -10.74 -10.10
CA PRO A 68 -11.25 -11.52 -9.32
C PRO A 68 -11.57 -11.22 -7.86
N PRO A 69 -11.65 -12.20 -7.01
CA PRO A 69 -11.68 -11.97 -5.60
C PRO A 69 -10.34 -11.34 -5.18
N LEU A 70 -10.21 -10.04 -5.25
CA LEU A 70 -9.22 -9.33 -4.46
C LEU A 70 -9.73 -9.39 -3.01
N ALA A 71 -9.68 -10.56 -2.43
CA ALA A 71 -10.07 -10.80 -1.06
C ALA A 71 -8.85 -10.60 -0.18
N GLY A 72 -8.69 -9.41 0.36
CA GLY A 72 -7.76 -9.17 1.45
C GLY A 72 -8.40 -9.64 2.75
N GLU A 73 -7.98 -10.77 3.29
CA GLU A 73 -8.40 -11.18 4.62
C GLU A 73 -7.39 -10.70 5.66
N ARG A 74 -7.91 -10.02 6.66
CA ARG A 74 -7.12 -9.64 7.84
C ARG A 74 -6.72 -10.88 8.62
N ALA A 75 -5.44 -11.00 8.98
CA ALA A 75 -4.98 -12.07 9.85
C ALA A 75 -5.74 -12.02 11.19
N ARG A 76 -6.46 -13.09 11.52
CA ARG A 76 -7.30 -13.18 12.72
C ARG A 76 -6.63 -14.05 13.79
N ALA A 77 -6.70 -13.60 15.04
CA ALA A 77 -6.29 -14.41 16.18
C ALA A 77 -7.29 -15.52 16.43
N ALA A 78 -6.80 -16.71 16.81
CA ALA A 78 -7.67 -17.78 17.25
C ALA A 78 -8.39 -17.41 18.56
N ALA A 79 -9.59 -17.95 18.77
CA ALA A 79 -10.30 -17.79 20.04
C ALA A 79 -9.56 -18.51 21.17
N GLY A 80 -9.57 -17.91 22.37
CA GLY A 80 -9.00 -18.55 23.58
C GLY A 80 -7.47 -18.59 23.62
N VAL A 81 -6.80 -17.76 22.83
CA VAL A 81 -5.33 -17.64 22.88
C VAL A 81 -4.91 -17.15 24.26
N ALA A 82 -4.14 -17.95 24.96
CA ALA A 82 -3.50 -17.49 26.19
C ALA A 82 -2.42 -16.44 25.87
N ASP A 83 -2.36 -15.39 26.69
CA ASP A 83 -1.36 -14.32 26.53
C ASP A 83 -1.41 -13.62 25.15
N TYR A 84 -2.63 -13.25 24.71
CA TYR A 84 -2.81 -12.55 23.44
C TYR A 84 -2.03 -11.22 23.40
N ARG A 85 -1.26 -11.04 22.32
CA ARG A 85 -0.48 -9.83 22.05
C ARG A 85 -0.88 -9.26 20.71
N ARG A 86 -1.64 -8.17 20.75
CA ARG A 86 -2.13 -7.52 19.51
C ARG A 86 -1.01 -7.13 18.56
N TYR A 87 0.13 -6.74 19.10
CA TYR A 87 1.26 -6.21 18.34
C TYR A 87 2.49 -7.12 18.42
N ALA A 88 2.26 -8.42 18.58
CA ALA A 88 3.33 -9.42 18.60
C ALA A 88 4.31 -9.26 17.43
N LEU A 89 5.57 -9.44 17.69
CA LEU A 89 6.60 -9.49 16.66
C LEU A 89 6.47 -10.83 15.93
N THR A 90 6.22 -10.77 14.63
CA THR A 90 6.02 -11.94 13.77
C THR A 90 6.99 -11.92 12.60
N PRO A 91 7.34 -13.07 12.01
CA PRO A 91 8.24 -13.09 10.85
C PRO A 91 7.72 -12.27 9.65
N SER A 92 6.40 -12.22 9.45
CA SER A 92 5.78 -11.43 8.37
C SER A 92 5.59 -9.95 8.72
N GLY A 93 5.83 -9.55 9.97
CA GLY A 93 5.48 -8.22 10.47
C GLY A 93 3.97 -7.98 10.67
N VAL A 94 3.11 -8.92 10.30
CA VAL A 94 1.64 -8.83 10.46
C VAL A 94 1.21 -9.63 11.69
N SER A 95 0.65 -8.95 12.68
CA SER A 95 0.16 -9.61 13.90
C SER A 95 -1.32 -9.96 13.76
N PRO A 96 -1.74 -11.17 14.14
CA PRO A 96 -3.16 -11.54 14.15
C PRO A 96 -3.99 -10.61 15.04
N MET A 97 -5.14 -10.20 14.56
CA MET A 97 -6.06 -9.31 15.25
C MET A 97 -7.24 -10.11 15.84
N ALA A 98 -7.50 -9.96 17.13
CA ALA A 98 -8.70 -10.49 17.73
C ALA A 98 -9.92 -9.68 17.27
N ILE A 99 -10.99 -10.40 16.92
CA ILE A 99 -12.29 -9.78 16.63
C ILE A 99 -12.91 -9.32 17.96
N PRO A 100 -13.55 -8.15 18.03
CA PRO A 100 -14.27 -7.72 19.21
C PRO A 100 -15.22 -8.82 19.74
N GLY A 101 -15.16 -9.09 21.03
CA GLY A 101 -15.91 -10.17 21.67
C GLY A 101 -15.17 -11.52 21.73
N THR A 102 -13.99 -11.68 21.11
CA THR A 102 -13.19 -12.89 21.22
C THR A 102 -12.73 -13.11 22.68
N PRO A 103 -13.05 -14.24 23.33
CA PRO A 103 -12.56 -14.53 24.67
C PRO A 103 -11.04 -14.51 24.74
N GLY A 104 -10.48 -13.77 25.70
CA GLY A 104 -9.03 -13.60 25.86
C GLY A 104 -8.38 -12.64 24.86
N GLY A 105 -9.13 -12.06 23.91
CA GLY A 105 -8.63 -11.20 22.86
C GLY A 105 -8.66 -9.70 23.18
N ALA A 106 -8.88 -9.30 24.42
CA ALA A 106 -8.86 -7.88 24.79
C ALA A 106 -7.44 -7.31 24.70
N TYR A 107 -7.33 -6.08 24.18
CA TYR A 107 -6.07 -5.37 24.05
C TYR A 107 -6.27 -3.86 24.13
N THR A 108 -5.21 -3.13 24.40
CA THR A 108 -5.18 -1.67 24.32
C THR A 108 -4.79 -1.24 22.92
N ALA A 109 -5.51 -0.26 22.37
CA ALA A 109 -5.17 0.43 21.12
C ALA A 109 -5.31 1.92 21.34
N ASP A 110 -4.21 2.64 21.25
CA ASP A 110 -4.16 4.10 21.33
C ASP A 110 -3.18 4.65 20.27
N GLY A 111 -2.95 5.96 20.28
CA GLY A 111 -2.05 6.66 19.37
C GLY A 111 -0.60 6.74 19.83
N LEU A 112 -0.25 6.11 20.96
CA LEU A 112 1.10 6.16 21.50
C LEU A 112 1.96 4.97 21.02
N GLU A 113 3.27 5.11 21.13
CA GLU A 113 4.16 3.96 20.94
C GLU A 113 3.94 2.94 22.06
N HIS A 114 4.07 1.66 21.72
CA HIS A 114 3.67 0.56 22.59
C HIS A 114 4.53 -0.68 22.39
N GLY A 115 4.56 -1.52 23.39
CA GLY A 115 5.09 -2.88 23.28
C GLY A 115 4.09 -3.84 22.62
N GLU A 116 4.41 -5.14 22.60
CA GLU A 116 3.61 -6.18 21.93
C GLU A 116 2.18 -6.30 22.47
N ARG A 117 1.92 -5.91 23.72
CA ARG A 117 0.59 -5.96 24.35
C ARG A 117 -0.29 -4.75 24.03
N GLY A 118 0.26 -3.69 23.46
CA GLY A 118 -0.43 -2.45 23.15
C GLY A 118 -0.45 -1.44 24.30
N THR A 119 0.14 -1.75 25.44
CA THR A 119 0.31 -0.78 26.51
C THR A 119 1.35 0.28 26.11
N PRO A 120 1.08 1.57 26.36
CA PRO A 120 2.02 2.64 26.06
C PRO A 120 3.42 2.38 26.62
N SER A 121 4.44 2.67 25.83
CA SER A 121 5.84 2.50 26.23
C SER A 121 6.67 3.69 25.77
N SER A 122 7.54 4.18 26.65
CA SER A 122 8.57 5.17 26.35
C SER A 122 9.96 4.53 26.17
N GLN A 123 10.04 3.20 26.09
CA GLN A 123 11.30 2.50 25.95
C GLN A 123 11.76 2.53 24.49
N ALA A 124 13.01 2.97 24.27
CA ALA A 124 13.61 2.99 22.94
C ALA A 124 13.63 1.61 22.26
N ALA A 125 13.80 0.53 23.02
CA ALA A 125 13.79 -0.83 22.50
C ALA A 125 12.44 -1.21 21.90
N ASP A 126 11.32 -0.84 22.52
CA ASP A 126 9.97 -1.10 21.99
C ASP A 126 9.74 -0.31 20.71
N HIS A 127 10.14 0.96 20.68
CA HIS A 127 10.05 1.79 19.47
C HIS A 127 10.84 1.16 18.30
N VAL A 128 12.11 0.83 18.50
CA VAL A 128 12.94 0.21 17.48
C VAL A 128 12.33 -1.10 16.97
N ALA A 129 11.85 -1.96 17.87
CA ALA A 129 11.27 -3.25 17.50
C ALA A 129 9.96 -3.08 16.71
N GLN A 130 9.06 -2.19 17.16
CA GLN A 130 7.79 -1.96 16.47
C GLN A 130 7.99 -1.23 15.13
N MET A 131 8.95 -0.32 15.01
CA MET A 131 9.30 0.32 13.74
C MET A 131 9.89 -0.67 12.75
N ALA A 132 10.80 -1.54 13.19
CA ALA A 132 11.34 -2.61 12.36
C ALA A 132 10.22 -3.53 11.84
N LYS A 133 9.29 -3.92 12.70
CA LYS A 133 8.12 -4.70 12.34
C LYS A 133 7.22 -4.00 11.31
N ARG A 134 6.90 -2.71 11.52
CA ARG A 134 6.06 -1.92 10.60
C ARG A 134 6.70 -1.81 9.22
N ARG A 135 8.02 -1.69 9.16
CA ARG A 135 8.78 -1.66 7.91
C ARG A 135 8.80 -3.04 7.24
N SER A 136 9.16 -4.08 7.97
CA SER A 136 9.31 -5.43 7.42
C SER A 136 8.03 -5.97 6.79
N LYS A 137 6.85 -5.67 7.34
CA LYS A 137 5.58 -6.14 6.76
C LYS A 137 5.29 -5.55 5.38
N LEU A 138 5.82 -4.37 5.05
CA LEU A 138 5.71 -3.78 3.72
C LEU A 138 6.84 -4.25 2.81
N GLU A 139 8.07 -4.37 3.31
CA GLU A 139 9.24 -4.77 2.52
C GLU A 139 9.24 -6.26 2.16
N LEU A 140 8.68 -7.12 3.01
CA LEU A 140 8.66 -8.57 2.79
C LEU A 140 7.40 -9.06 2.04
N HIS A 141 6.43 -8.16 1.82
CA HIS A 141 5.21 -8.54 1.12
C HIS A 141 5.47 -8.70 -0.38
N ASP A 142 4.98 -9.78 -0.94
CA ASP A 142 4.95 -9.98 -2.39
C ASP A 142 3.75 -9.23 -2.98
N TYR A 143 4.03 -8.14 -3.68
CA TYR A 143 2.99 -7.32 -4.33
C TYR A 143 2.51 -7.91 -5.66
N GLY A 144 3.13 -8.98 -6.14
CA GLY A 144 2.80 -9.62 -7.41
C GLY A 144 3.02 -8.69 -8.61
N GLU A 145 2.25 -8.89 -9.66
CA GLU A 145 2.39 -8.13 -10.92
C GLU A 145 1.70 -6.74 -10.88
N LEU A 146 0.88 -6.49 -9.86
CA LEU A 146 0.11 -5.24 -9.76
C LEU A 146 0.92 -4.04 -9.24
N TRP A 147 2.15 -4.26 -8.80
CA TRP A 147 2.95 -3.20 -8.17
C TRP A 147 3.36 -2.08 -9.14
N ALA A 148 3.54 -2.40 -10.42
CA ALA A 148 3.83 -1.44 -11.48
C ALA A 148 3.58 -2.04 -12.87
N ASP A 149 3.20 -1.19 -13.82
CA ASP A 149 3.30 -1.48 -15.24
C ASP A 149 4.71 -1.14 -15.72
N VAL A 150 5.41 -2.10 -16.29
CA VAL A 150 6.77 -1.90 -16.79
C VAL A 150 6.80 -2.12 -18.30
N ASP A 151 6.98 -1.06 -19.06
CA ASP A 151 7.07 -1.08 -20.51
C ASP A 151 8.52 -0.94 -20.98
N GLY A 152 9.02 -1.95 -21.69
CA GLY A 152 10.35 -1.92 -22.31
C GLY A 152 11.49 -2.29 -21.37
N ALA A 153 12.72 -2.06 -21.84
CA ALA A 153 13.95 -2.28 -21.10
C ALA A 153 15.03 -1.28 -21.59
N GLY A 154 15.79 -0.73 -20.68
CA GLY A 154 16.83 0.27 -21.00
C GLY A 154 17.61 0.70 -19.77
N GLU A 155 18.62 1.54 -19.99
CA GLU A 155 19.44 2.12 -18.92
C GLU A 155 18.77 3.32 -18.25
N LEU A 156 17.74 3.89 -18.86
CA LEU A 156 16.95 4.99 -18.32
C LEU A 156 15.51 4.52 -18.12
N ALA A 157 14.95 4.83 -16.96
CA ALA A 157 13.56 4.64 -16.66
C ALA A 157 12.87 6.00 -16.43
N VAL A 158 11.68 6.17 -16.99
CA VAL A 158 10.78 7.28 -16.66
C VAL A 158 9.66 6.74 -15.81
N VAL A 159 9.55 7.25 -14.59
CA VAL A 159 8.49 6.87 -13.67
C VAL A 159 7.36 7.88 -13.75
N THR A 160 6.14 7.41 -13.96
CA THR A 160 4.94 8.24 -14.02
C THR A 160 3.76 7.57 -13.33
N PHE A 161 2.73 8.34 -13.07
CA PHE A 161 1.44 7.84 -12.53
C PHE A 161 0.32 8.79 -12.91
N GLY A 162 -0.92 8.37 -12.72
CA GLY A 162 -2.08 9.19 -12.99
C GLY A 162 -2.30 9.46 -14.49
N SER A 163 -2.91 10.57 -14.79
CA SER A 163 -3.24 10.97 -16.16
C SER A 163 -2.02 11.27 -17.06
N CYS A 164 -0.83 11.42 -16.48
CA CYS A 164 0.39 11.60 -17.25
C CYS A 164 0.86 10.33 -17.98
N THR A 165 0.38 9.17 -17.60
CA THR A 165 0.79 7.88 -18.18
C THR A 165 0.45 7.78 -19.67
N GLY A 166 -0.76 8.19 -20.07
CA GLY A 166 -1.17 8.18 -21.47
C GLY A 166 -0.29 9.06 -22.38
N PRO A 167 -0.16 10.37 -22.09
CA PRO A 167 0.72 11.26 -22.83
C PRO A 167 2.18 10.81 -22.90
N LEU A 168 2.71 10.23 -21.82
CA LEU A 168 4.05 9.67 -21.81
C LEU A 168 4.19 8.50 -22.80
N ARG A 169 3.28 7.53 -22.76
CA ARG A 169 3.27 6.39 -23.68
C ARG A 169 3.20 6.85 -25.13
N GLU A 170 2.39 7.87 -25.46
CA GLU A 170 2.33 8.44 -26.79
C GLU A 170 3.64 9.10 -27.17
N ALA A 171 4.22 9.94 -26.32
CA ALA A 171 5.50 10.59 -26.59
C ALA A 171 6.61 9.57 -26.89
N LEU A 172 6.67 8.51 -26.13
CA LEU A 172 7.64 7.43 -26.33
C LEU A 172 7.41 6.68 -27.65
N SER A 173 6.17 6.43 -28.02
CA SER A 173 5.86 5.79 -29.30
C SER A 173 6.33 6.64 -30.49
N GLN A 174 6.22 7.98 -30.38
CA GLN A 174 6.70 8.91 -31.40
C GLN A 174 8.24 8.98 -31.44
N LEU A 175 8.90 8.94 -30.28
CA LEU A 175 10.36 8.93 -30.18
C LEU A 175 10.98 7.63 -30.68
N ALA A 176 10.34 6.50 -30.53
CA ALA A 176 10.83 5.20 -30.99
C ALA A 176 11.06 5.14 -32.51
N GLY A 177 10.42 6.03 -33.29
CA GLY A 177 10.64 6.19 -34.73
C GLY A 177 11.78 7.15 -35.12
N THR A 178 12.31 7.94 -34.18
CA THR A 178 13.21 9.07 -34.47
C THR A 178 14.52 9.07 -33.68
N ALA A 179 14.66 8.28 -32.64
CA ALA A 179 15.84 8.27 -31.76
C ALA A 179 16.42 6.86 -31.61
N PRO A 180 17.75 6.71 -31.49
CA PRO A 180 18.34 5.46 -31.11
C PRO A 180 17.91 5.15 -29.65
N ALA A 181 17.04 4.17 -29.53
CA ALA A 181 16.70 3.44 -28.29
C ALA A 181 16.58 4.29 -27.00
N MET A 182 15.61 5.20 -26.92
CA MET A 182 15.03 5.57 -25.67
C MET A 182 14.01 4.46 -25.33
N ARG A 183 14.40 3.53 -24.47
CA ARG A 183 13.50 2.48 -23.96
C ARG A 183 13.17 2.83 -22.50
N LEU A 184 11.91 2.86 -22.21
CA LEU A 184 11.37 2.83 -20.84
C LEU A 184 11.37 1.43 -20.31
#